data_08b3051febf997fe44e35ee668d759c9
#
_entry.id   08b3051febf997fe44e35ee668d759c9
#
_cell.length_a   1.000
_cell.length_b   1.000
_cell.length_c   1.000
_cell.angle_alpha   90.00
_cell.angle_beta   90.00
_cell.angle_gamma   90.00
#
_symmetry.space_group_name_H-M   'P 1'
#
loop_
_entity.id
_entity.type
_entity.pdbx_description
1 polymer ?
#
loop_
_entity_poly.entity_id
_entity_poly.type
_entity_poly.pdbx_seq_one_letter_code
_entity_poly.pdbx_strand_id
1 'polypeptide(L)'
;MKISARDIDHLSLTLTEPEAAATRLQQLGFNLTPEGVEPRCICFQPDQDDVPNYVELLQGEPPVTALALNVTELEGEERTHAWETEDGFEVDAGVVVGESGGPLPWFAVRHETPDAFMEPEWIVHPNGALALMAVHAVAEKPKEVAKALKEAWSAKVEEVFDGCMLVKTGTVELLIWSPDAYQSEYKAIEAMAPQDLPAIVGVTIAIERARPLQALLRANNVPFALAEGDRVLTSPEQSGGVMIEFLPQN
;
A
#
# COMPACT_ATOMS: atom_id res chain seq x y z
N MET A 1 -7.16 13.15 -16.66
CA MET A 1 -5.82 12.82 -17.19
C MET A 1 -5.82 11.36 -17.63
N LYS A 2 -5.07 10.99 -18.66
CA LYS A 2 -4.88 9.60 -19.09
C LYS A 2 -3.39 9.30 -19.06
N ILE A 3 -3.02 8.22 -18.39
CA ILE A 3 -1.63 7.76 -18.25
C ILE A 3 -1.50 6.32 -18.75
N SER A 4 -0.27 5.88 -18.99
CA SER A 4 0.07 4.47 -19.19
C SER A 4 0.76 4.00 -17.93
N ALA A 5 -0.03 3.60 -16.93
CA ALA A 5 0.51 3.08 -15.69
C ALA A 5 1.20 1.73 -15.94
N ARG A 6 2.40 1.57 -15.38
CA ARG A 6 3.17 0.32 -15.42
C ARG A 6 2.75 -0.60 -14.28
N ASP A 7 2.64 -0.02 -13.07
CA ASP A 7 2.23 -0.71 -11.86
C ASP A 7 1.69 0.28 -10.83
N ILE A 8 1.12 -0.24 -9.74
CA ILE A 8 0.95 0.51 -8.51
C ILE A 8 2.32 0.50 -7.81
N ASP A 9 2.88 1.69 -7.67
CA ASP A 9 4.20 1.92 -7.09
C ASP A 9 4.13 1.81 -5.55
N HIS A 10 3.30 2.64 -4.94
CA HIS A 10 3.14 2.65 -3.49
C HIS A 10 1.76 3.12 -3.03
N LEU A 11 1.51 2.90 -1.76
CA LEU A 11 0.37 3.47 -1.05
C LEU A 11 0.84 4.64 -0.19
N SER A 12 0.23 5.81 -0.38
CA SER A 12 0.50 7.01 0.39
C SER A 12 -0.57 7.19 1.48
N LEU A 13 -0.17 7.20 2.73
CA LEU A 13 -1.03 7.43 3.89
C LEU A 13 -0.73 8.81 4.47
N THR A 14 -1.56 9.80 4.13
CA THR A 14 -1.53 11.10 4.81
C THR A 14 -2.29 10.99 6.12
N LEU A 15 -1.63 11.24 7.24
CA LEU A 15 -2.11 10.99 8.60
C LEU A 15 -1.91 12.23 9.48
N THR A 16 -2.82 12.42 10.44
CA THR A 16 -2.66 13.45 11.47
C THR A 16 -1.47 13.14 12.40
N GLU A 17 -1.25 11.86 12.70
CA GLU A 17 -0.21 11.37 13.61
C GLU A 17 0.60 10.23 12.98
N PRO A 18 1.50 10.51 12.02
CA PRO A 18 2.25 9.47 11.30
C PRO A 18 3.17 8.66 12.21
N GLU A 19 3.77 9.26 13.24
CA GLU A 19 4.64 8.55 14.17
C GLU A 19 3.87 7.54 15.06
N ALA A 20 2.62 7.84 15.40
CA ALA A 20 1.77 6.87 16.09
C ALA A 20 1.43 5.69 15.18
N ALA A 21 1.22 5.92 13.88
CA ALA A 21 1.04 4.86 12.89
C ALA A 21 2.33 4.05 12.70
N ALA A 22 3.49 4.72 12.59
CA ALA A 22 4.80 4.06 12.48
C ALA A 22 5.04 3.10 13.67
N THR A 23 4.75 3.55 14.89
CA THR A 23 4.86 2.72 16.10
C THR A 23 3.99 1.45 16.01
N ARG A 24 2.74 1.58 15.53
CA ARG A 24 1.84 0.41 15.36
C ARG A 24 2.36 -0.54 14.29
N LEU A 25 2.86 -0.02 13.18
CA LEU A 25 3.42 -0.83 12.10
C LEU A 25 4.71 -1.57 12.54
N GLN A 26 5.53 -0.95 13.39
CA GLN A 26 6.66 -1.62 14.04
C GLN A 26 6.18 -2.74 14.98
N GLN A 27 5.08 -2.56 15.71
CA GLN A 27 4.48 -3.64 16.51
C GLN A 27 3.95 -4.80 15.67
N LEU A 28 3.56 -4.55 14.41
CA LEU A 28 3.25 -5.57 13.41
C LEU A 28 4.51 -6.26 12.86
N GLY A 29 5.71 -5.79 13.21
CA GLY A 29 6.99 -6.34 12.80
C GLY A 29 7.50 -5.82 11.46
N PHE A 30 7.04 -4.66 11.02
CA PHE A 30 7.65 -3.98 9.88
C PHE A 30 8.89 -3.20 10.31
N ASN A 31 9.93 -3.23 9.50
CA ASN A 31 10.99 -2.23 9.52
C ASN A 31 10.52 -1.02 8.71
N LEU A 32 10.79 0.16 9.22
CA LEU A 32 10.55 1.41 8.53
C LEU A 32 11.89 2.10 8.26
N THR A 33 11.92 2.98 7.27
CA THR A 33 13.05 3.89 7.07
C THR A 33 13.39 4.62 8.38
N PRO A 34 14.65 4.99 8.63
CA PRO A 34 15.09 5.62 9.89
C PRO A 34 14.30 6.88 10.26
N GLU A 35 14.30 7.23 11.54
CA GLU A 35 13.82 8.55 11.99
C GLU A 35 14.66 9.65 11.34
N GLY A 36 13.99 10.67 10.80
CA GLY A 36 14.64 11.75 10.05
C GLY A 36 14.65 11.57 8.55
N VAL A 37 14.33 10.38 8.04
CA VAL A 37 14.01 10.17 6.62
C VAL A 37 12.53 10.46 6.42
N GLU A 38 12.20 11.46 5.64
CA GLU A 38 10.82 11.81 5.31
C GLU A 38 10.58 11.63 3.80
N PRO A 39 9.51 10.93 3.42
CA PRO A 39 8.53 10.26 4.29
C PRO A 39 9.08 8.98 4.95
N ARG A 40 8.47 8.59 6.09
CA ARG A 40 8.70 7.27 6.69
C ARG A 40 8.07 6.21 5.82
N CYS A 41 8.84 5.19 5.42
CA CYS A 41 8.38 4.16 4.49
C CYS A 41 8.55 2.75 5.06
N ILE A 42 7.61 1.86 4.69
CA ILE A 42 7.78 0.41 4.72
C ILE A 42 8.11 -0.01 3.29
N CYS A 43 9.34 -0.41 3.02
CA CYS A 43 9.79 -0.80 1.69
C CYS A 43 9.69 -2.31 1.52
N PHE A 44 9.29 -2.78 0.35
CA PHE A 44 9.20 -4.20 0.02
C PHE A 44 10.17 -4.54 -1.11
N GLN A 45 10.50 -5.81 -1.22
CA GLN A 45 11.28 -6.28 -2.35
C GLN A 45 10.44 -6.13 -3.63
N PRO A 46 10.91 -5.39 -4.63
CA PRO A 46 10.15 -5.20 -5.86
C PRO A 46 10.24 -6.43 -6.76
N ASP A 47 9.16 -6.67 -7.52
CA ASP A 47 9.16 -7.68 -8.59
C ASP A 47 9.91 -7.19 -9.85
N GLN A 48 10.07 -5.88 -10.00
CA GLN A 48 10.77 -5.22 -11.09
C GLN A 48 11.81 -4.27 -10.51
N ASP A 49 13.04 -4.37 -10.97
CA ASP A 49 14.20 -3.64 -10.44
C ASP A 49 14.07 -2.11 -10.46
N ASP A 50 13.16 -1.58 -11.29
CA ASP A 50 12.98 -0.13 -11.47
C ASP A 50 11.63 0.40 -10.95
N VAL A 51 10.87 -0.43 -10.23
CA VAL A 51 9.59 -0.05 -9.61
C VAL A 51 9.62 -0.38 -8.12
N PRO A 52 10.03 0.56 -7.26
CA PRO A 52 9.97 0.35 -5.82
C PRO A 52 8.53 0.09 -5.39
N ASN A 53 8.35 -0.82 -4.42
CA ASN A 53 7.06 -1.02 -3.77
C ASN A 53 7.17 -0.65 -2.29
N TYR A 54 6.34 0.27 -1.82
CA TYR A 54 6.38 0.70 -0.43
C TYR A 54 5.02 1.25 0.05
N VAL A 55 4.92 1.45 1.34
CA VAL A 55 3.86 2.25 1.97
C VAL A 55 4.52 3.44 2.64
N GLU A 56 4.13 4.65 2.27
CA GLU A 56 4.66 5.88 2.87
C GLU A 56 3.67 6.49 3.88
N LEU A 57 4.23 7.10 4.91
CA LEU A 57 3.51 7.81 5.95
C LEU A 57 3.83 9.29 5.84
N LEU A 58 2.83 10.11 5.58
CA LEU A 58 2.93 11.56 5.43
C LEU A 58 2.16 12.27 6.55
N GLN A 59 2.70 13.39 6.99
CA GLN A 59 1.98 14.31 7.89
C GLN A 59 1.00 15.17 7.09
N GLY A 60 -0.27 15.22 7.49
CA GLY A 60 -1.25 16.12 6.87
C GLY A 60 -2.68 15.99 7.37
N GLU A 61 -3.51 16.99 7.01
CA GLU A 61 -4.93 17.04 7.29
C GLU A 61 -5.68 17.59 6.07
N PRO A 62 -6.84 17.00 5.70
CA PRO A 62 -7.45 15.80 6.30
C PRO A 62 -6.65 14.53 5.99
N PRO A 63 -6.82 13.45 6.77
CA PRO A 63 -6.24 12.15 6.46
C PRO A 63 -6.72 11.67 5.08
N VAL A 64 -5.78 11.25 4.23
CA VAL A 64 -6.08 10.76 2.88
C VAL A 64 -5.21 9.54 2.58
N THR A 65 -5.83 8.52 2.02
CA THR A 65 -5.12 7.38 1.44
C THR A 65 -5.15 7.49 -0.08
N ALA A 66 -4.00 7.51 -0.72
CA ALA A 66 -3.86 7.64 -2.16
C ALA A 66 -2.94 6.57 -2.75
N LEU A 67 -3.15 6.25 -4.04
CA LEU A 67 -2.30 5.36 -4.82
C LEU A 67 -1.29 6.16 -5.62
N ALA A 68 -0.03 5.77 -5.58
CA ALA A 68 0.96 6.21 -6.54
C ALA A 68 1.07 5.19 -7.68
N LEU A 69 1.06 5.67 -8.90
CA LEU A 69 1.13 4.85 -10.11
C LEU A 69 2.45 5.10 -10.83
N ASN A 70 3.25 4.07 -10.96
CA ASN A 70 4.49 4.15 -11.71
C ASN A 70 4.22 4.34 -13.20
N VAL A 71 4.94 5.28 -13.80
CA VAL A 71 4.91 5.56 -15.24
C VAL A 71 6.33 5.75 -15.78
N THR A 72 6.54 5.46 -17.07
CA THR A 72 7.85 5.59 -17.71
C THR A 72 8.21 7.04 -18.00
N GLU A 73 7.23 7.84 -18.42
CA GLU A 73 7.40 9.23 -18.81
C GLU A 73 6.42 10.09 -18.01
N LEU A 74 6.94 11.12 -17.36
CA LEU A 74 6.15 12.03 -16.55
C LEU A 74 6.77 13.43 -16.57
N GLU A 75 5.97 14.43 -16.95
CA GLU A 75 6.25 15.84 -16.68
C GLU A 75 5.52 16.21 -15.39
N GLY A 76 6.23 16.72 -14.39
CA GLY A 76 5.65 17.01 -13.10
C GLY A 76 6.60 17.76 -12.17
N GLU A 77 6.27 17.76 -10.90
CA GLU A 77 7.09 18.34 -9.85
C GLU A 77 8.22 17.36 -9.47
N GLU A 78 9.47 17.82 -9.56
CA GLU A 78 10.61 17.06 -9.05
C GLU A 78 10.67 17.23 -7.53
N ARG A 79 10.79 16.11 -6.83
CA ARG A 79 10.98 16.05 -5.37
C ARG A 79 12.22 15.22 -5.08
N THR A 80 13.00 15.66 -4.12
CA THR A 80 14.16 14.92 -3.63
C THR A 80 13.95 14.59 -2.16
N HIS A 81 14.09 13.31 -1.83
CA HIS A 81 14.19 12.83 -0.46
C HIS A 81 15.66 12.62 -0.17
N ALA A 82 16.21 13.35 0.78
CA ALA A 82 17.61 13.26 1.15
C ALA A 82 17.74 12.69 2.57
N TRP A 83 18.69 11.78 2.76
CA TRP A 83 19.04 11.26 4.09
C TRP A 83 20.52 10.88 4.13
N GLU A 84 21.05 10.73 5.35
CA GLU A 84 22.40 10.24 5.60
C GLU A 84 22.33 8.79 6.08
N THR A 85 23.13 7.91 5.46
CA THR A 85 23.27 6.51 5.91
C THR A 85 24.05 6.43 7.24
N GLU A 86 24.01 5.29 7.94
CA GLU A 86 24.80 5.07 9.15
C GLU A 86 26.30 5.26 8.94
N ASP A 87 26.79 5.01 7.75
CA ASP A 87 28.20 5.19 7.35
C ASP A 87 28.52 6.64 6.95
N GLY A 88 27.57 7.56 7.01
CA GLY A 88 27.74 8.99 6.72
C GLY A 88 27.72 9.35 5.24
N PHE A 89 27.11 8.51 4.38
CA PHE A 89 26.88 8.85 2.98
C PHE A 89 25.53 9.57 2.82
N GLU A 90 25.55 10.68 2.09
CA GLU A 90 24.31 11.35 1.66
C GLU A 90 23.70 10.57 0.49
N VAL A 91 22.41 10.27 0.58
CA VAL A 91 21.61 9.63 -0.46
C VAL A 91 20.49 10.57 -0.87
N ASP A 92 20.37 10.81 -2.14
CA ASP A 92 19.31 11.61 -2.74
C ASP A 92 18.39 10.71 -3.58
N ALA A 93 17.16 10.55 -3.14
CA ALA A 93 16.13 9.85 -3.89
C ALA A 93 15.28 10.84 -4.68
N GLY A 94 15.51 10.91 -5.99
CA GLY A 94 14.75 11.77 -6.90
C GLY A 94 13.45 11.11 -7.35
N VAL A 95 12.34 11.84 -7.23
CA VAL A 95 11.01 11.42 -7.65
C VAL A 95 10.32 12.55 -8.41
N VAL A 96 9.74 12.24 -9.55
CA VAL A 96 8.85 13.17 -10.28
C VAL A 96 7.41 12.82 -9.97
N VAL A 97 6.63 13.79 -9.51
CA VAL A 97 5.22 13.60 -9.14
C VAL A 97 4.32 14.38 -10.09
N GLY A 98 3.37 13.69 -10.70
CA GLY A 98 2.39 14.26 -11.62
C GLY A 98 1.03 14.51 -10.97
N GLU A 99 0.17 15.21 -11.70
CA GLU A 99 -1.19 15.52 -11.25
C GLU A 99 -2.03 14.26 -11.01
N SER A 100 -2.90 14.35 -10.02
CA SER A 100 -3.86 13.34 -9.64
C SER A 100 -5.23 13.54 -10.29
N GLY A 101 -6.04 12.48 -10.32
CA GLY A 101 -7.42 12.59 -10.81
C GLY A 101 -8.20 11.28 -10.72
N GLY A 102 -9.53 11.36 -10.77
CA GLY A 102 -10.40 10.20 -10.84
C GLY A 102 -11.24 9.95 -9.59
N PRO A 103 -11.99 8.83 -9.58
CA PRO A 103 -12.93 8.53 -8.51
C PRO A 103 -12.24 8.11 -7.19
N LEU A 104 -11.03 7.54 -7.25
CA LEU A 104 -10.17 7.27 -6.10
C LEU A 104 -9.02 8.28 -6.09
N PRO A 105 -8.47 8.64 -4.92
CA PRO A 105 -7.25 9.43 -4.84
C PRO A 105 -6.07 8.65 -5.43
N TRP A 106 -5.41 9.22 -6.44
CA TRP A 106 -4.19 8.67 -7.03
C TRP A 106 -3.36 9.78 -7.67
N PHE A 107 -2.07 9.54 -7.83
CA PHE A 107 -1.13 10.39 -8.57
C PHE A 107 -0.16 9.54 -9.37
N ALA A 108 0.46 10.13 -10.40
CA ALA A 108 1.50 9.45 -11.16
C ALA A 108 2.87 9.74 -10.54
N VAL A 109 3.77 8.77 -10.59
CA VAL A 109 5.13 8.87 -10.07
C VAL A 109 6.13 8.24 -11.03
N ARG A 110 7.33 8.84 -11.10
CA ARG A 110 8.49 8.28 -11.78
C ARG A 110 9.71 8.47 -10.88
N HIS A 111 10.37 7.37 -10.55
CA HIS A 111 11.61 7.42 -9.78
C HIS A 111 12.81 7.72 -10.69
N GLU A 112 13.66 8.66 -10.26
CA GLU A 112 14.95 8.95 -10.88
C GLU A 112 16.04 8.02 -10.31
N THR A 113 15.89 7.63 -9.04
CA THR A 113 16.82 6.78 -8.30
C THR A 113 16.09 5.68 -7.55
N PRO A 114 15.46 4.69 -8.25
CA PRO A 114 14.64 3.67 -7.62
C PRO A 114 15.41 2.84 -6.58
N ASP A 115 16.69 2.57 -6.80
CA ASP A 115 17.55 1.79 -5.91
C ASP A 115 17.65 2.37 -4.49
N ALA A 116 17.45 3.68 -4.35
CA ALA A 116 17.49 4.36 -3.07
C ALA A 116 16.40 3.89 -2.07
N PHE A 117 15.32 3.26 -2.55
CA PHE A 117 14.26 2.68 -1.73
C PHE A 117 14.44 1.18 -1.46
N MET A 118 15.53 0.58 -1.94
CA MET A 118 15.76 -0.88 -1.92
C MET A 118 16.89 -1.29 -0.98
N GLU A 119 17.20 -0.48 0.04
CA GLU A 119 18.20 -0.83 1.04
C GLU A 119 17.82 -2.14 1.75
N PRO A 120 18.75 -3.11 1.86
CA PRO A 120 18.45 -4.43 2.44
C PRO A 120 17.86 -4.37 3.86
N GLU A 121 18.23 -3.38 4.64
CA GLU A 121 17.73 -3.18 6.00
C GLU A 121 16.27 -2.74 6.03
N TRP A 122 15.78 -2.13 4.96
CA TRP A 122 14.41 -1.61 4.88
C TRP A 122 13.44 -2.62 4.27
N ILE A 123 13.92 -3.52 3.40
CA ILE A 123 13.09 -4.52 2.71
C ILE A 123 13.01 -5.88 3.41
N VAL A 124 13.79 -6.09 4.48
CA VAL A 124 13.72 -7.31 5.29
C VAL A 124 12.97 -7.05 6.58
N HIS A 125 11.87 -7.75 6.79
CA HIS A 125 10.96 -7.50 7.91
C HIS A 125 10.90 -8.66 8.91
N PRO A 126 10.92 -8.39 10.23
CA PRO A 126 10.74 -9.42 11.27
C PRO A 126 9.45 -10.24 11.14
N ASN A 127 8.40 -9.68 10.54
CA ASN A 127 7.13 -10.35 10.29
C ASN A 127 7.14 -11.26 9.05
N GLY A 128 8.25 -11.30 8.30
CA GLY A 128 8.40 -12.08 7.07
C GLY A 128 7.67 -11.48 5.87
N ALA A 129 7.35 -10.19 5.89
CA ALA A 129 6.74 -9.51 4.74
C ALA A 129 7.71 -9.48 3.55
N LEU A 130 7.18 -9.73 2.35
CA LEU A 130 7.94 -9.87 1.12
C LEU A 130 7.58 -8.81 0.09
N ALA A 131 6.28 -8.63 -0.20
CA ALA A 131 5.82 -7.78 -1.29
C ALA A 131 4.42 -7.23 -1.03
N LEU A 132 4.13 -6.06 -1.57
CA LEU A 132 2.77 -5.53 -1.71
C LEU A 132 2.11 -6.28 -2.88
N MET A 133 1.01 -7.00 -2.61
CA MET A 133 0.30 -7.81 -3.60
C MET A 133 -0.95 -7.13 -4.16
N ALA A 134 -1.70 -6.50 -3.26
CA ALA A 134 -2.94 -5.84 -3.65
C ALA A 134 -3.26 -4.64 -2.77
N VAL A 135 -4.02 -3.72 -3.33
CA VAL A 135 -4.69 -2.65 -2.60
C VAL A 135 -6.20 -2.87 -2.67
N HIS A 136 -6.90 -2.63 -1.58
CA HIS A 136 -8.34 -2.76 -1.47
C HIS A 136 -9.01 -1.41 -1.41
N ALA A 137 -10.01 -1.21 -2.25
CA ALA A 137 -10.89 -0.06 -2.22
C ALA A 137 -12.34 -0.51 -2.08
N VAL A 138 -13.19 0.33 -1.49
CA VAL A 138 -14.64 0.12 -1.44
C VAL A 138 -15.33 1.22 -2.22
N ALA A 139 -16.35 0.87 -2.97
CA ALA A 139 -17.17 1.81 -3.74
C ALA A 139 -18.62 1.33 -3.81
N GLU A 140 -19.60 2.26 -3.79
CA GLU A 140 -21.02 1.93 -4.00
C GLU A 140 -21.25 1.24 -5.35
N LYS A 141 -20.45 1.62 -6.35
CA LYS A 141 -20.54 1.11 -7.72
C LYS A 141 -19.17 0.68 -8.26
N PRO A 142 -18.65 -0.48 -7.85
CA PRO A 142 -17.31 -0.95 -8.21
C PRO A 142 -17.06 -0.95 -9.72
N LYS A 143 -18.06 -1.37 -10.52
CA LYS A 143 -17.96 -1.43 -11.98
C LYS A 143 -17.77 -0.05 -12.63
N GLU A 144 -18.43 0.98 -12.11
CA GLU A 144 -18.28 2.35 -12.63
C GLU A 144 -16.87 2.90 -12.30
N VAL A 145 -16.40 2.69 -11.05
CA VAL A 145 -15.07 3.10 -10.62
C VAL A 145 -13.99 2.37 -11.42
N ALA A 146 -14.08 1.05 -11.54
CA ALA A 146 -13.14 0.25 -12.32
C ALA A 146 -13.06 0.67 -13.78
N LYS A 147 -14.21 0.99 -14.41
CA LYS A 147 -14.26 1.50 -15.78
C LYS A 147 -13.55 2.85 -15.91
N ALA A 148 -13.76 3.77 -14.98
CA ALA A 148 -13.10 5.08 -15.00
C ALA A 148 -11.57 4.93 -14.85
N LEU A 149 -11.10 4.05 -13.96
CA LEU A 149 -9.68 3.77 -13.77
C LEU A 149 -9.06 3.06 -14.98
N LYS A 150 -9.79 2.13 -15.63
CA LYS A 150 -9.36 1.52 -16.89
C LYS A 150 -9.04 2.56 -17.96
N GLU A 151 -9.91 3.56 -18.09
CA GLU A 151 -9.73 4.63 -19.08
C GLU A 151 -8.58 5.58 -18.68
N ALA A 152 -8.44 5.87 -17.37
CA ALA A 152 -7.41 6.78 -16.85
C ALA A 152 -6.00 6.14 -16.88
N TRP A 153 -5.87 4.86 -16.52
CA TRP A 153 -4.58 4.20 -16.32
C TRP A 153 -4.15 3.27 -17.47
N SER A 154 -4.98 3.11 -18.48
CA SER A 154 -4.82 2.09 -19.55
C SER A 154 -4.77 0.65 -18.99
N ALA A 155 -5.49 0.41 -17.87
CA ALA A 155 -5.48 -0.84 -17.11
C ALA A 155 -6.34 -1.94 -17.73
N LYS A 156 -6.09 -3.19 -17.32
CA LYS A 156 -7.03 -4.32 -17.52
C LYS A 156 -8.03 -4.35 -16.37
N VAL A 157 -9.28 -4.73 -16.69
CA VAL A 157 -10.36 -4.79 -15.69
C VAL A 157 -11.14 -6.07 -15.90
N GLU A 158 -11.40 -6.79 -14.82
CA GLU A 158 -12.25 -7.98 -14.80
C GLU A 158 -13.11 -8.04 -13.53
N GLU A 159 -14.22 -8.75 -13.57
CA GLU A 159 -15.02 -9.07 -12.41
C GLU A 159 -14.54 -10.41 -11.84
N VAL A 160 -13.98 -10.39 -10.62
CA VAL A 160 -13.38 -11.58 -9.99
C VAL A 160 -14.49 -12.44 -9.38
N PHE A 161 -15.44 -11.79 -8.72
CA PHE A 161 -16.67 -12.37 -8.17
C PHE A 161 -17.70 -11.26 -7.94
N ASP A 162 -18.93 -11.64 -7.61
CA ASP A 162 -20.03 -10.68 -7.45
C ASP A 162 -19.69 -9.62 -6.40
N GLY A 163 -19.77 -8.36 -6.83
CA GLY A 163 -19.43 -7.21 -6.00
C GLY A 163 -17.92 -6.89 -5.89
N CYS A 164 -17.03 -7.57 -6.63
CA CYS A 164 -15.60 -7.26 -6.65
C CYS A 164 -15.01 -7.15 -8.05
N MET A 165 -14.39 -6.03 -8.33
CA MET A 165 -13.68 -5.74 -9.59
C MET A 165 -12.17 -5.72 -9.35
N LEU A 166 -11.42 -6.36 -10.22
CA LEU A 166 -9.97 -6.28 -10.31
C LEU A 166 -9.58 -5.23 -11.36
N VAL A 167 -8.69 -4.31 -10.99
CA VAL A 167 -8.00 -3.39 -11.90
C VAL A 167 -6.51 -3.70 -11.83
N LYS A 168 -5.90 -4.00 -12.97
CA LYS A 168 -4.51 -4.44 -13.06
C LYS A 168 -3.74 -3.63 -14.09
N THR A 169 -2.61 -3.06 -13.66
CA THR A 169 -1.64 -2.36 -14.52
C THR A 169 -0.33 -3.15 -14.61
N GLY A 170 0.12 -3.72 -13.51
CA GLY A 170 1.36 -4.49 -13.37
C GLY A 170 1.21 -5.70 -12.45
N THR A 171 2.06 -5.82 -11.45
CA THR A 171 2.09 -6.92 -10.48
C THR A 171 1.17 -6.68 -9.30
N VAL A 172 1.11 -5.44 -8.79
CA VAL A 172 0.21 -5.07 -7.70
C VAL A 172 -1.22 -4.89 -8.24
N GLU A 173 -2.17 -5.50 -7.57
CA GLU A 173 -3.57 -5.52 -7.98
C GLU A 173 -4.39 -4.48 -7.19
N LEU A 174 -5.38 -3.84 -7.82
CA LEU A 174 -6.40 -3.07 -7.13
C LEU A 174 -7.72 -3.82 -7.15
N LEU A 175 -8.19 -4.22 -5.97
CA LEU A 175 -9.49 -4.85 -5.76
C LEU A 175 -10.51 -3.81 -5.28
N ILE A 176 -11.58 -3.61 -6.08
CA ILE A 176 -12.65 -2.66 -5.77
C ILE A 176 -13.90 -3.43 -5.40
N TRP A 177 -14.28 -3.33 -4.15
CA TRP A 177 -15.36 -4.06 -3.53
C TRP A 177 -16.64 -3.22 -3.44
N SER A 178 -17.80 -3.87 -3.52
CA SER A 178 -19.02 -3.28 -2.95
C SER A 178 -18.97 -3.33 -1.42
N PRO A 179 -19.71 -2.46 -0.70
CA PRO A 179 -19.74 -2.49 0.76
C PRO A 179 -20.10 -3.86 1.33
N ASP A 180 -21.12 -4.51 0.79
CA ASP A 180 -21.60 -5.81 1.26
C ASP A 180 -20.56 -6.92 1.02
N ALA A 181 -19.93 -6.94 -0.17
CA ALA A 181 -18.88 -7.91 -0.48
C ALA A 181 -17.65 -7.73 0.42
N TYR A 182 -17.22 -6.50 0.67
CA TYR A 182 -16.12 -6.18 1.58
C TYR A 182 -16.40 -6.65 3.01
N GLN A 183 -17.57 -6.31 3.57
CA GLN A 183 -17.95 -6.72 4.92
C GLN A 183 -18.05 -8.25 5.04
N SER A 184 -18.54 -8.92 4.01
CA SER A 184 -18.62 -10.38 3.97
C SER A 184 -17.26 -11.05 3.97
N GLU A 185 -16.33 -10.56 3.15
CA GLU A 185 -14.96 -11.09 3.03
C GLU A 185 -14.15 -10.88 4.32
N TYR A 186 -14.21 -9.68 4.87
CA TYR A 186 -13.42 -9.29 6.04
C TYR A 186 -14.20 -9.30 7.36
N LYS A 187 -15.26 -10.11 7.45
CA LYS A 187 -16.09 -10.26 8.66
C LYS A 187 -15.31 -10.68 9.91
N ALA A 188 -14.18 -11.37 9.74
CA ALA A 188 -13.37 -11.84 10.87
C ALA A 188 -12.72 -10.70 11.69
N ILE A 189 -12.57 -9.51 11.10
CA ILE A 189 -12.11 -8.30 11.77
C ILE A 189 -13.23 -7.26 11.92
N GLU A 190 -14.49 -7.66 11.72
CA GLU A 190 -15.64 -6.77 11.75
C GLU A 190 -15.49 -5.55 10.84
N ALA A 191 -14.87 -5.74 9.67
CA ALA A 191 -14.57 -4.66 8.75
C ALA A 191 -15.84 -3.92 8.32
N MET A 192 -15.82 -2.60 8.43
CA MET A 192 -16.89 -1.71 8.02
C MET A 192 -16.45 -0.88 6.82
N ALA A 193 -17.35 -0.73 5.84
CA ALA A 193 -17.10 0.21 4.76
C ALA A 193 -17.11 1.65 5.31
N PRO A 194 -16.19 2.52 4.84
CA PRO A 194 -16.21 3.95 5.17
C PRO A 194 -17.53 4.61 4.76
N GLN A 195 -17.87 5.73 5.41
CA GLN A 195 -19.08 6.51 5.04
C GLN A 195 -18.88 7.25 3.71
N ASP A 196 -17.68 7.77 3.49
CA ASP A 196 -17.33 8.51 2.27
C ASP A 196 -16.73 7.55 1.25
N LEU A 197 -17.46 7.23 0.20
CA LEU A 197 -17.05 6.33 -0.87
C LEU A 197 -16.91 7.05 -2.22
N PRO A 198 -16.00 6.63 -3.08
CA PRO A 198 -15.10 5.49 -2.94
C PRO A 198 -13.89 5.81 -2.05
N ALA A 199 -13.38 4.80 -1.34
CA ALA A 199 -12.23 4.93 -0.46
C ALA A 199 -11.29 3.73 -0.55
N ILE A 200 -10.00 3.96 -0.35
CA ILE A 200 -8.99 2.90 -0.17
C ILE A 200 -9.05 2.48 1.30
N VAL A 201 -9.12 1.18 1.57
CA VAL A 201 -9.41 0.64 2.90
C VAL A 201 -8.39 -0.38 3.41
N GLY A 202 -7.50 -0.88 2.55
CA GLY A 202 -6.55 -1.90 2.97
C GLY A 202 -5.54 -2.30 1.92
N VAL A 203 -4.64 -3.19 2.35
CA VAL A 203 -3.61 -3.81 1.50
C VAL A 203 -3.49 -5.30 1.80
N THR A 204 -3.09 -6.07 0.78
CA THR A 204 -2.60 -7.45 0.94
C THR A 204 -1.10 -7.46 0.79
N ILE A 205 -0.41 -8.03 1.78
CA ILE A 205 1.04 -8.17 1.82
C ILE A 205 1.39 -9.66 1.80
N ALA A 206 2.21 -10.07 0.84
CA ALA A 206 2.79 -11.42 0.83
C ALA A 206 3.73 -11.60 2.02
N ILE A 207 3.65 -12.75 2.68
CA ILE A 207 4.55 -13.13 3.76
C ILE A 207 5.11 -14.52 3.53
N GLU A 208 6.28 -14.82 4.10
CA GLU A 208 6.86 -16.14 4.00
C GLU A 208 5.94 -17.22 4.60
N ARG A 209 5.49 -17.04 5.84
CA ARG A 209 4.67 -18.01 6.59
C ARG A 209 3.81 -17.36 7.67
N ALA A 210 2.59 -17.86 7.83
CA ALA A 210 1.64 -17.31 8.80
C ALA A 210 2.03 -17.58 10.27
N ARG A 211 2.59 -18.77 10.61
CA ARG A 211 2.88 -19.14 12.01
C ARG A 211 3.89 -18.24 12.71
N PRO A 212 5.06 -17.88 12.11
CA PRO A 212 5.99 -16.93 12.71
C PRO A 212 5.35 -15.56 12.93
N LEU A 213 4.59 -15.03 11.95
CA LEU A 213 3.85 -13.79 12.09
C LEU A 213 2.86 -13.84 13.27
N GLN A 214 2.04 -14.89 13.37
CA GLN A 214 1.09 -15.06 14.47
C GLN A 214 1.79 -15.08 15.85
N ALA A 215 2.97 -15.71 15.94
CA ALA A 215 3.76 -15.74 17.18
C ALA A 215 4.26 -14.34 17.54
N LEU A 216 4.75 -13.58 16.56
CA LEU A 216 5.21 -12.20 16.73
C LEU A 216 4.06 -11.30 17.18
N LEU A 217 2.91 -11.34 16.50
CA LEU A 217 1.75 -10.51 16.86
C LEU A 217 1.26 -10.80 18.29
N ARG A 218 1.22 -12.08 18.70
CA ARG A 218 0.89 -12.43 20.10
C ARG A 218 1.92 -11.90 21.09
N ALA A 219 3.21 -11.98 20.78
CA ALA A 219 4.28 -11.47 21.64
C ALA A 219 4.18 -9.96 21.82
N ASN A 220 3.77 -9.24 20.79
CA ASN A 220 3.59 -7.80 20.79
C ASN A 220 2.19 -7.35 21.28
N ASN A 221 1.31 -8.31 21.68
CA ASN A 221 -0.07 -8.07 22.09
C ASN A 221 -0.91 -7.36 21.01
N VAL A 222 -0.65 -7.62 19.74
CA VAL A 222 -1.43 -7.08 18.62
C VAL A 222 -2.60 -8.01 18.33
N PRO A 223 -3.85 -7.53 18.38
CA PRO A 223 -5.03 -8.28 17.96
C PRO A 223 -4.98 -8.59 16.46
N PHE A 224 -5.35 -9.82 16.10
CA PHE A 224 -5.48 -10.25 14.72
C PHE A 224 -6.56 -11.33 14.59
N ALA A 225 -7.09 -11.50 13.39
CA ALA A 225 -7.99 -12.58 13.05
C ALA A 225 -7.35 -13.52 12.01
N LEU A 226 -7.88 -14.74 11.93
CA LEU A 226 -7.51 -15.72 10.92
C LEU A 226 -8.65 -15.87 9.92
N ALA A 227 -8.30 -15.91 8.63
CA ALA A 227 -9.23 -16.19 7.55
C ALA A 227 -8.81 -17.47 6.80
N GLU A 228 -9.61 -17.88 5.84
CA GLU A 228 -9.36 -19.07 5.02
C GLU A 228 -8.00 -18.96 4.31
N GLY A 229 -7.29 -20.09 4.14
CA GLY A 229 -5.96 -20.12 3.53
C GLY A 229 -4.83 -19.62 4.43
N ASP A 230 -5.00 -19.71 5.76
CA ASP A 230 -4.02 -19.22 6.76
C ASP A 230 -3.73 -17.71 6.68
N ARG A 231 -4.60 -16.93 6.02
CA ARG A 231 -4.47 -15.47 5.97
C ARG A 231 -4.59 -14.89 7.38
N VAL A 232 -3.77 -13.89 7.67
CA VAL A 232 -3.79 -13.15 8.93
C VAL A 232 -4.27 -11.73 8.65
N LEU A 233 -5.28 -11.29 9.39
CA LEU A 233 -5.93 -9.99 9.19
C LEU A 233 -5.72 -9.10 10.42
N THR A 234 -5.37 -7.84 10.19
CA THR A 234 -5.35 -6.80 11.22
C THR A 234 -6.29 -5.65 10.85
N SER A 235 -6.98 -5.11 11.86
CA SER A 235 -7.91 -4.01 11.64
C SER A 235 -7.18 -2.68 11.40
N PRO A 236 -7.82 -1.66 10.80
CA PRO A 236 -7.22 -0.34 10.58
C PRO A 236 -6.66 0.31 11.85
N GLU A 237 -7.28 0.07 13.01
CA GLU A 237 -6.80 0.61 14.31
C GLU A 237 -5.43 0.05 14.69
N GLN A 238 -5.13 -1.19 14.29
CA GLN A 238 -3.86 -1.86 14.56
C GLN A 238 -2.78 -1.53 13.54
N SER A 239 -3.15 -1.04 12.36
CA SER A 239 -2.31 -0.96 11.17
C SER A 239 -2.10 0.47 10.67
N GLY A 240 -2.35 1.48 11.51
CA GLY A 240 -2.10 2.87 11.13
C GLY A 240 -3.14 3.49 10.21
N GLY A 241 -4.35 2.91 10.10
CA GLY A 241 -5.48 3.52 9.39
C GLY A 241 -6.03 2.72 8.20
N VAL A 242 -5.35 1.65 7.77
CA VAL A 242 -5.82 0.73 6.72
C VAL A 242 -5.80 -0.71 7.21
N MET A 243 -6.71 -1.55 6.74
CA MET A 243 -6.66 -2.99 7.00
C MET A 243 -5.42 -3.59 6.33
N ILE A 244 -4.72 -4.50 7.04
CA ILE A 244 -3.66 -5.30 6.43
C ILE A 244 -4.05 -6.77 6.43
N GLU A 245 -4.04 -7.36 5.26
CA GLU A 245 -4.13 -8.78 5.02
C GLU A 245 -2.74 -9.33 4.73
N PHE A 246 -2.27 -10.26 5.55
CA PHE A 246 -1.04 -11.01 5.31
C PHE A 246 -1.35 -12.35 4.65
N LEU A 247 -0.84 -12.54 3.44
CA LEU A 247 -1.07 -13.70 2.60
C LEU A 247 0.20 -14.59 2.55
N PRO A 248 0.18 -15.79 3.18
CA PRO A 248 1.34 -16.69 3.15
C PRO A 248 1.64 -17.19 1.73
N GLN A 249 2.90 -17.18 1.35
CA GLN A 249 3.41 -17.81 0.13
C GLN A 249 3.79 -19.26 0.47
N ASN A 250 2.99 -20.23 0.05
CA ASN A 250 3.21 -21.67 0.30
C ASN A 250 4.17 -22.29 -0.71
#